data_714b2678f06838cd0a38e894c9f5ad35
#
_entry.id   714b2678f06838cd0a38e894c9f5ad35
#
_cell.length_a   1.000
_cell.length_b   1.000
_cell.length_c   1.000
_cell.angle_alpha   90.00
_cell.angle_beta   90.00
_cell.angle_gamma   90.00
#
_symmetry.space_group_name_H-M   'P 1'
#
loop_
_entity.id
_entity.type
_entity.pdbx_description
1 polymer ?
#
loop_
_entity_poly.entity_id
_entity_poly.type
_entity_poly.pdbx_seq_one_letter_code
_entity_poly.pdbx_strand_id
1 'polypeptide(L)'
;MQDEPTPIELTKSVADFLRNDITPLISGHPAFKLRVAINILDLVTRQLTQEEGSDASEVERLRPLLGADGSVTDLNRALAERIAKGEVDLATPGLVEHLWATTMDKLAVDQPNYASYKRELGRGE
;
A
#
# COMPACT_ATOMS: atom_id res chain seq x y z
N MET A 1 12.35 14.31 15.60
CA MET A 1 11.75 12.96 15.53
C MET A 1 11.00 12.72 16.81
N GLN A 2 9.79 12.20 16.74
CA GLN A 2 8.97 11.93 17.93
C GLN A 2 9.16 10.46 18.31
N ASP A 3 9.47 10.19 19.57
CA ASP A 3 9.71 8.82 20.01
C ASP A 3 8.40 8.06 20.25
N GLU A 4 7.53 8.64 21.10
CA GLU A 4 6.19 8.09 21.40
C GLU A 4 5.23 9.22 21.78
N PRO A 5 3.94 9.10 21.40
CA PRO A 5 3.36 8.05 20.58
C PRO A 5 3.81 8.13 19.12
N THR A 6 3.90 6.98 18.44
CA THR A 6 4.29 6.90 17.03
C THR A 6 3.22 7.50 16.10
N PRO A 7 3.57 7.90 14.87
CA PRO A 7 2.56 8.35 13.88
C PRO A 7 1.44 7.33 13.65
N ILE A 8 1.76 6.03 13.69
CA ILE A 8 0.78 4.93 13.57
C ILE A 8 -0.22 4.98 14.74
N GLU A 9 0.27 5.11 15.96
CA GLU A 9 -0.57 5.18 17.16
C GLU A 9 -1.44 6.45 17.16
N LEU A 10 -0.89 7.58 16.73
CA LEU A 10 -1.62 8.84 16.64
C LEU A 10 -2.76 8.78 15.62
N THR A 11 -2.49 8.32 14.40
CA THR A 11 -3.53 8.22 13.35
C THR A 11 -4.62 7.22 13.73
N LYS A 12 -4.24 6.09 14.31
CA LYS A 12 -5.18 5.09 14.81
C LYS A 12 -6.06 5.65 15.95
N SER A 13 -5.45 6.34 16.90
CA SER A 13 -6.18 6.93 18.04
C SER A 13 -7.24 7.93 17.57
N VAL A 14 -6.91 8.79 16.62
CA VAL A 14 -7.87 9.77 16.05
C VAL A 14 -8.99 9.05 15.30
N ALA A 15 -8.67 8.06 14.46
CA ALA A 15 -9.68 7.28 13.74
C ALA A 15 -10.65 6.57 14.70
N ASP A 16 -10.12 5.94 15.75
CA ASP A 16 -10.93 5.23 16.75
C ASP A 16 -11.84 6.19 17.53
N PHE A 17 -11.34 7.35 17.93
CA PHE A 17 -12.15 8.39 18.57
C PHE A 17 -13.30 8.85 17.66
N LEU A 18 -13.01 9.18 16.41
CA LEU A 18 -14.02 9.62 15.46
C LEU A 18 -15.07 8.54 15.19
N ARG A 19 -14.64 7.30 15.06
CA ARG A 19 -15.53 6.15 14.79
C ARG A 19 -16.42 5.83 15.98
N ASN A 20 -15.88 5.80 17.17
CA ASN A 20 -16.57 5.30 18.36
C ASN A 20 -17.36 6.38 19.08
N ASP A 21 -16.84 7.62 19.15
CA ASP A 21 -17.42 8.67 19.97
C ASP A 21 -18.20 9.72 19.15
N ILE A 22 -17.78 9.99 17.92
CA ILE A 22 -18.40 11.06 17.10
C ILE A 22 -19.42 10.50 16.11
N THR A 23 -19.13 9.42 15.41
CA THR A 23 -20.04 8.81 14.43
C THR A 23 -21.46 8.58 14.97
N PRO A 24 -21.67 8.09 16.22
CA PRO A 24 -23.01 7.90 16.77
C PRO A 24 -23.79 9.19 17.00
N LEU A 25 -23.12 10.36 17.04
CA LEU A 25 -23.73 11.65 17.37
C LEU A 25 -24.21 12.42 16.15
N ILE A 26 -23.84 12.01 14.93
CA ILE A 26 -24.16 12.76 13.71
C ILE A 26 -24.85 11.88 12.67
N SER A 27 -25.60 12.54 11.77
CA SER A 27 -26.35 11.90 10.69
C SER A 27 -26.30 12.72 9.41
N GLY A 28 -26.81 12.16 8.31
CA GLY A 28 -26.89 12.85 7.02
C GLY A 28 -25.52 13.05 6.34
N HIS A 29 -25.40 14.15 5.60
CA HIS A 29 -24.20 14.46 4.83
C HIS A 29 -22.92 14.62 5.68
N PRO A 30 -22.94 15.25 6.86
CA PRO A 30 -21.79 15.28 7.76
C PRO A 30 -21.32 13.88 8.19
N ALA A 31 -22.24 12.96 8.44
CA ALA A 31 -21.90 11.57 8.78
C ALA A 31 -21.20 10.84 7.63
N PHE A 32 -21.61 11.10 6.38
CA PHE A 32 -20.93 10.59 5.19
C PHE A 32 -19.49 11.11 5.10
N LYS A 33 -19.30 12.43 5.26
CA LYS A 33 -17.96 13.06 5.25
C LYS A 33 -17.06 12.49 6.35
N LEU A 34 -17.62 12.25 7.54
CA LEU A 34 -16.88 11.66 8.65
C LEU A 34 -16.41 10.25 8.33
N ARG A 35 -17.25 9.41 7.72
CA ARG A 35 -16.82 8.07 7.28
C ARG A 35 -15.67 8.12 6.27
N VAL A 36 -15.73 9.07 5.32
CA VAL A 36 -14.62 9.28 4.37
C VAL A 36 -13.34 9.68 5.10
N ALA A 37 -13.42 10.61 6.07
CA ALA A 37 -12.26 11.03 6.86
C ALA A 37 -11.66 9.88 7.67
N ILE A 38 -12.48 9.06 8.31
CA ILE A 38 -12.04 7.88 9.04
C ILE A 38 -11.34 6.88 8.10
N ASN A 39 -11.90 6.64 6.93
CA ASN A 39 -11.30 5.75 5.93
C ASN A 39 -9.93 6.25 5.44
N ILE A 40 -9.77 7.57 5.29
CA ILE A 40 -8.47 8.18 4.96
C ILE A 40 -7.45 7.95 6.08
N LEU A 41 -7.83 8.14 7.33
CA LEU A 41 -6.95 7.88 8.48
C LEU A 41 -6.55 6.39 8.55
N ASP A 42 -7.48 5.48 8.32
CA ASP A 42 -7.20 4.05 8.27
C ASP A 42 -6.22 3.70 7.14
N LEU A 43 -6.39 4.34 5.97
CA LEU A 43 -5.47 4.17 4.83
C LEU A 43 -4.07 4.64 5.19
N VAL A 44 -3.94 5.83 5.77
CA VAL A 44 -2.64 6.37 6.23
C VAL A 44 -1.99 5.44 7.25
N THR A 45 -2.76 4.93 8.19
CA THR A 45 -2.27 3.98 9.21
C THR A 45 -1.73 2.70 8.56
N ARG A 46 -2.44 2.14 7.57
CA ARG A 46 -1.95 0.96 6.82
C ARG A 46 -0.68 1.26 6.02
N GLN A 47 -0.62 2.42 5.35
CA GLN A 47 0.57 2.86 4.63
C GLN A 47 1.78 2.92 5.56
N LEU A 48 1.69 3.65 6.65
CA LEU A 48 2.77 3.79 7.63
C LEU A 48 3.21 2.44 8.23
N THR A 49 2.27 1.50 8.38
CA THR A 49 2.57 0.18 8.95
C THR A 49 3.32 -0.73 7.97
N GLN A 50 3.03 -0.62 6.68
CA GLN A 50 3.48 -1.58 5.67
C GLN A 50 4.63 -1.06 4.79
N GLU A 51 4.81 0.26 4.67
CA GLU A 51 5.69 0.90 3.70
C GLU A 51 7.12 0.36 3.74
N GLU A 52 7.73 0.32 4.91
CA GLU A 52 9.13 -0.11 5.05
C GLU A 52 9.34 -1.55 4.57
N GLY A 53 8.46 -2.47 4.97
CA GLY A 53 8.53 -3.87 4.56
C GLY A 53 8.22 -4.07 3.08
N SER A 54 7.23 -3.37 2.54
CA SER A 54 6.85 -3.43 1.13
C SER A 54 7.95 -2.87 0.24
N ASP A 55 8.53 -1.72 0.60
CA ASP A 55 9.62 -1.09 -0.15
C ASP A 55 10.87 -1.98 -0.16
N ALA A 56 11.25 -2.56 0.98
CA ALA A 56 12.38 -3.48 1.04
C ALA A 56 12.18 -4.70 0.14
N SER A 57 11.00 -5.32 0.20
CA SER A 57 10.66 -6.47 -0.64
C SER A 57 10.61 -6.11 -2.13
N GLU A 58 10.13 -4.92 -2.47
CA GLU A 58 10.07 -4.41 -3.84
C GLU A 58 11.48 -4.20 -4.40
N VAL A 59 12.38 -3.59 -3.65
CA VAL A 59 13.79 -3.42 -4.03
C VAL A 59 14.46 -4.77 -4.27
N GLU A 60 14.23 -5.76 -3.42
CA GLU A 60 14.79 -7.10 -3.60
C GLU A 60 14.33 -7.77 -4.92
N ARG A 61 13.09 -7.55 -5.34
CA ARG A 61 12.57 -8.04 -6.62
C ARG A 61 13.11 -7.26 -7.83
N LEU A 62 13.32 -5.93 -7.66
CA LEU A 62 13.79 -5.06 -8.73
C LEU A 62 15.28 -5.27 -9.07
N ARG A 63 16.11 -5.57 -8.07
CA ARG A 63 17.56 -5.80 -8.27
C ARG A 63 17.87 -6.81 -9.37
N PRO A 64 17.36 -8.04 -9.36
CA PRO A 64 17.65 -8.99 -10.42
C PRO A 64 17.03 -8.62 -11.78
N LEU A 65 15.87 -7.94 -11.79
CA LEU A 65 15.24 -7.49 -13.03
C LEU A 65 16.05 -6.42 -13.75
N LEU A 66 16.72 -5.56 -13.01
CA LEU A 66 17.44 -4.40 -13.54
C LEU A 66 18.96 -4.61 -13.56
N GLY A 67 19.49 -5.53 -12.76
CA GLY A 67 20.92 -5.66 -12.54
C GLY A 67 21.53 -4.42 -11.88
N ALA A 68 20.76 -3.71 -11.06
CA ALA A 68 21.13 -2.43 -10.45
C ALA A 68 20.60 -2.36 -9.02
N ASP A 69 21.19 -1.47 -8.22
CA ASP A 69 20.74 -1.13 -6.88
C ASP A 69 20.37 0.36 -6.81
N GLY A 70 19.51 0.73 -5.87
CA GLY A 70 19.06 2.10 -5.70
C GLY A 70 17.81 2.22 -4.83
N SER A 71 17.24 3.43 -4.78
CA SER A 71 15.95 3.65 -4.12
C SER A 71 14.81 2.97 -4.88
N VAL A 72 13.74 2.62 -4.18
CA VAL A 72 12.53 2.05 -4.80
C VAL A 72 12.01 2.94 -5.93
N THR A 73 12.05 4.26 -5.74
CA THR A 73 11.62 5.25 -6.75
C THR A 73 12.48 5.21 -8.01
N ASP A 74 13.81 5.19 -7.86
CA ASP A 74 14.72 5.19 -9.00
C ASP A 74 14.68 3.86 -9.76
N LEU A 75 14.60 2.74 -9.04
CA LEU A 75 14.47 1.42 -9.64
C LEU A 75 13.14 1.27 -10.40
N ASN A 76 12.04 1.76 -9.87
CA ASN A 76 10.75 1.76 -10.58
C ASN A 76 10.77 2.63 -11.83
N ARG A 77 11.42 3.80 -11.77
CA ARG A 77 11.61 4.64 -12.95
C ARG A 77 12.41 3.91 -14.03
N ALA A 78 13.51 3.28 -13.65
CA ALA A 78 14.34 2.50 -14.57
C ALA A 78 13.58 1.31 -15.17
N LEU A 79 12.76 0.60 -14.38
CA LEU A 79 11.91 -0.48 -14.88
C LEU A 79 10.90 0.04 -15.91
N ALA A 80 10.21 1.13 -15.60
CA ALA A 80 9.23 1.74 -16.52
C ALA A 80 9.88 2.14 -17.85
N GLU A 81 11.08 2.73 -17.82
CA GLU A 81 11.82 3.09 -19.03
C GLU A 81 12.20 1.86 -19.86
N ARG A 82 12.67 0.78 -19.24
CA ARG A 82 13.02 -0.47 -19.95
C ARG A 82 11.81 -1.14 -20.55
N ILE A 83 10.66 -1.14 -19.86
CA ILE A 83 9.40 -1.64 -20.41
C ILE A 83 8.99 -0.81 -21.62
N ALA A 84 9.06 0.52 -21.54
CA ALA A 84 8.72 1.42 -22.64
C ALA A 84 9.61 1.22 -23.88
N LYS A 85 10.87 0.86 -23.70
CA LYS A 85 11.83 0.55 -24.77
C LYS A 85 11.72 -0.89 -25.30
N GLY A 86 10.90 -1.74 -24.69
CA GLY A 86 10.80 -3.15 -25.03
C GLY A 86 11.99 -4.02 -24.58
N GLU A 87 12.85 -3.51 -23.70
CA GLU A 87 13.98 -4.24 -23.14
C GLU A 87 13.57 -5.25 -22.07
N VAL A 88 12.42 -5.00 -21.42
CA VAL A 88 11.77 -5.85 -20.43
C VAL A 88 10.32 -6.03 -20.85
N ASP A 89 9.86 -7.26 -20.93
CA ASP A 89 8.51 -7.63 -21.36
C ASP A 89 7.94 -8.79 -20.52
N LEU A 90 6.74 -9.25 -20.86
CA LEU A 90 6.07 -10.35 -20.13
C LEU A 90 6.83 -11.69 -20.18
N ALA A 91 7.76 -11.87 -21.10
CA ALA A 91 8.62 -13.05 -21.18
C ALA A 91 9.89 -12.92 -20.31
N THR A 92 10.16 -11.71 -19.80
CA THR A 92 11.30 -11.47 -18.92
C THR A 92 11.09 -12.18 -17.57
N PRO A 93 12.01 -13.09 -17.17
CA PRO A 93 11.86 -13.82 -15.91
C PRO A 93 11.73 -12.85 -14.70
N GLY A 94 10.69 -13.05 -13.89
CA GLY A 94 10.46 -12.28 -12.67
C GLY A 94 9.61 -11.03 -12.84
N LEU A 95 9.35 -10.55 -14.09
CA LEU A 95 8.53 -9.34 -14.26
C LEU A 95 7.08 -9.53 -13.81
N VAL A 96 6.42 -10.59 -14.25
CA VAL A 96 5.02 -10.84 -13.91
C VAL A 96 4.84 -11.02 -12.40
N GLU A 97 5.73 -11.77 -11.77
CA GLU A 97 5.74 -11.98 -10.32
C GLU A 97 5.96 -10.68 -9.57
N HIS A 98 6.87 -9.82 -10.05
CA HIS A 98 7.10 -8.51 -9.46
C HIS A 98 5.86 -7.61 -9.56
N LEU A 99 5.26 -7.50 -10.74
CA LEU A 99 4.06 -6.68 -10.95
C LEU A 99 2.87 -7.17 -10.11
N TRP A 100 2.73 -8.49 -10.00
CA TRP A 100 1.69 -9.09 -9.17
C TRP A 100 1.90 -8.77 -7.69
N ALA A 101 3.09 -9.01 -7.15
CA ALA A 101 3.42 -8.73 -5.76
C ALA A 101 3.21 -7.24 -5.42
N THR A 102 3.70 -6.33 -6.26
CA THR A 102 3.50 -4.89 -6.10
C THR A 102 2.02 -4.50 -6.14
N THR A 103 1.22 -5.14 -6.99
CA THR A 103 -0.24 -4.92 -7.04
C THR A 103 -0.90 -5.38 -5.74
N MET A 104 -0.52 -6.53 -5.21
CA MET A 104 -1.06 -7.05 -3.95
C MET A 104 -0.68 -6.15 -2.76
N ASP A 105 0.57 -5.67 -2.70
CA ASP A 105 1.04 -4.73 -1.67
C ASP A 105 0.22 -3.43 -1.70
N LYS A 106 -0.02 -2.87 -2.89
CA LYS A 106 -0.86 -1.66 -3.07
C LYS A 106 -2.31 -1.88 -2.66
N LEU A 107 -2.90 -3.02 -3.03
CA LEU A 107 -4.28 -3.35 -2.64
C LEU A 107 -4.42 -3.56 -1.12
N ALA A 108 -3.39 -4.10 -0.48
CA ALA A 108 -3.38 -4.24 0.98
C ALA A 108 -3.54 -2.89 1.70
N VAL A 109 -2.99 -1.83 1.13
CA VAL A 109 -3.11 -0.46 1.66
C VAL A 109 -4.41 0.20 1.21
N ASP A 110 -4.64 0.26 -0.11
CA ASP A 110 -5.72 1.06 -0.70
C ASP A 110 -7.10 0.42 -0.53
N GLN A 111 -7.20 -0.88 -0.79
CA GLN A 111 -8.48 -1.59 -0.86
C GLN A 111 -8.43 -3.00 -0.25
N PRO A 112 -8.14 -3.12 1.06
CA PRO A 112 -8.03 -4.42 1.72
C PRO A 112 -9.33 -5.23 1.70
N ASN A 113 -10.46 -4.57 1.45
CA ASN A 113 -11.78 -5.20 1.36
C ASN A 113 -12.23 -5.55 -0.06
N TYR A 114 -11.39 -5.28 -1.09
CA TYR A 114 -11.71 -5.63 -2.47
C TYR A 114 -11.86 -7.15 -2.63
N ALA A 115 -13.00 -7.58 -3.20
CA ALA A 115 -13.37 -9.00 -3.23
C ALA A 115 -12.35 -9.88 -3.97
N SER A 116 -11.76 -9.38 -5.06
CA SER A 116 -10.75 -10.12 -5.80
C SER A 116 -9.44 -10.24 -5.02
N TYR A 117 -9.03 -9.18 -4.31
CA TYR A 117 -7.87 -9.22 -3.42
C TYR A 117 -8.03 -10.27 -2.32
N LYS A 118 -9.18 -10.28 -1.65
CA LYS A 118 -9.49 -11.29 -0.62
C LYS A 118 -9.47 -12.73 -1.16
N ARG A 119 -9.97 -12.94 -2.38
CA ARG A 119 -9.92 -14.25 -3.02
C ARG A 119 -8.49 -14.72 -3.31
N GLU A 120 -7.63 -13.80 -3.74
CA GLU A 120 -6.23 -14.14 -4.00
C GLU A 120 -5.47 -14.45 -2.70
N LEU A 121 -5.73 -13.73 -1.62
CA LEU A 121 -5.17 -14.08 -0.30
C LEU A 121 -5.59 -15.49 0.15
N GLY A 122 -6.86 -15.88 -0.03
CA GLY A 122 -7.37 -17.21 0.34
C GLY A 122 -6.90 -18.36 -0.56
N ARG A 123 -6.33 -18.06 -1.74
CA ARG A 123 -5.72 -19.09 -2.62
C ARG A 123 -4.30 -19.47 -2.21
N GLY A 124 -3.68 -18.65 -1.37
CA GLY A 124 -2.33 -18.89 -0.85
C GLY A 124 -2.29 -19.73 0.44
N GLU A 125 -3.45 -20.05 1.01
CA GLU A 125 -3.62 -20.98 2.14
C GLU A 125 -3.99 -22.36 1.64
#